data_23b1fd042acb75dc6b03a757e3723a76
#
_entry.id   23b1fd042acb75dc6b03a757e3723a76
#
_cell.length_a   1.000
_cell.length_b   1.000
_cell.length_c   1.000
_cell.angle_alpha   90.00
_cell.angle_beta   90.00
_cell.angle_gamma   90.00
#
_symmetry.space_group_name_H-M   'P 1'
#
loop_
_entity.id
_entity.type
_entity.pdbx_description
1 polymer ?
#
loop_
_entity_poly.entity_id
_entity_poly.type
_entity_poly.pdbx_seq_one_letter_code
_entity_poly.pdbx_strand_id
1 'polypeptide(L)'
;MNINTYNLNEKLSTEVTKIAKDSISIFSNLFGEYPYDTYSVIASDFYIGGMEYPTLVMIDQSLYNEKDKFLLEYVIAHETAHQWWYSVIGNDEISEPWLDEALTEYSTVLYFEEKYGKEVGSKLIKTMEMQTRNHSSEDIFKATTQYKNSIDYSLNVYTKGALAFNEVRKKVGDEVFFET
;
A
#
# COMPACT_ATOMS: atom_id res chain seq x y z
N MET A 1 -2.84 -15.40 15.57
CA MET A 1 -3.34 -15.04 14.22
C MET A 1 -2.95 -16.09 13.19
N ASN A 2 -3.84 -16.44 12.27
CA ASN A 2 -3.61 -17.37 11.17
C ASN A 2 -3.49 -16.61 9.85
N ILE A 3 -2.39 -16.80 9.12
CA ILE A 3 -2.19 -16.22 7.79
C ILE A 3 -2.36 -17.32 6.74
N ASN A 4 -3.27 -17.11 5.82
CA ASN A 4 -3.59 -18.05 4.75
C ASN A 4 -3.22 -17.42 3.39
N THR A 5 -2.62 -18.19 2.50
CA THR A 5 -2.30 -17.73 1.15
C THR A 5 -2.78 -18.74 0.12
N TYR A 6 -3.48 -18.26 -0.90
CA TYR A 6 -4.06 -19.07 -1.95
C TYR A 6 -3.61 -18.54 -3.31
N ASN A 7 -2.81 -19.32 -4.02
CA ASN A 7 -2.36 -18.98 -5.37
C ASN A 7 -2.14 -20.24 -6.21
N LEU A 8 -2.11 -20.08 -7.53
CA LEU A 8 -1.94 -21.18 -8.48
C LEU A 8 -0.46 -21.47 -8.78
N ASN A 9 0.48 -20.64 -8.30
CA ASN A 9 1.89 -20.81 -8.52
C ASN A 9 2.58 -21.33 -7.25
N GLU A 10 2.70 -22.66 -7.13
CA GLU A 10 3.32 -23.32 -5.96
C GLU A 10 4.73 -22.81 -5.65
N LYS A 11 5.49 -22.41 -6.68
CA LYS A 11 6.86 -21.90 -6.49
C LYS A 11 6.90 -20.57 -5.71
N LEU A 12 5.85 -19.77 -5.81
CA LEU A 12 5.75 -18.48 -5.11
C LEU A 12 4.99 -18.59 -3.78
N SER A 13 4.36 -19.71 -3.46
CA SER A 13 3.54 -19.85 -2.25
C SER A 13 4.31 -19.51 -0.97
N THR A 14 5.53 -19.98 -0.82
CA THR A 14 6.37 -19.68 0.36
C THR A 14 6.72 -18.19 0.41
N GLU A 15 7.05 -17.58 -0.73
CA GLU A 15 7.40 -16.16 -0.84
C GLU A 15 6.21 -15.26 -0.52
N VAL A 16 5.05 -15.54 -1.09
CA VAL A 16 3.79 -14.80 -0.80
C VAL A 16 3.43 -14.90 0.69
N THR A 17 3.51 -16.09 1.27
CA THR A 17 3.27 -16.27 2.71
C THR A 17 4.26 -15.48 3.55
N LYS A 18 5.52 -15.41 3.14
CA LYS A 18 6.54 -14.61 3.82
C LYS A 18 6.23 -13.12 3.70
N ILE A 19 5.88 -12.62 2.51
CA ILE A 19 5.52 -11.22 2.29
C ILE A 19 4.33 -10.83 3.18
N ALA A 20 3.26 -11.64 3.20
CA ALA A 20 2.09 -11.40 4.03
C ALA A 20 2.43 -11.32 5.53
N LYS A 21 3.28 -12.22 6.02
CA LYS A 21 3.76 -12.21 7.42
C LYS A 21 4.61 -10.99 7.73
N ASP A 22 5.54 -10.66 6.85
CA ASP A 22 6.42 -9.50 7.01
C ASP A 22 5.59 -8.21 7.04
N SER A 23 4.60 -8.07 6.14
CA SER A 23 3.71 -6.90 6.06
C SER A 23 2.90 -6.72 7.35
N ILE A 24 2.22 -7.77 7.79
CA ILE A 24 1.47 -7.73 9.06
C ILE A 24 2.38 -7.40 10.25
N SER A 25 3.57 -7.99 10.31
CA SER A 25 4.52 -7.74 11.41
C SER A 25 5.02 -6.29 11.41
N ILE A 26 5.43 -5.79 10.24
CA ILE A 26 5.95 -4.43 10.09
C ILE A 26 4.85 -3.41 10.43
N PHE A 27 3.67 -3.55 9.84
CA PHE A 27 2.58 -2.60 10.10
C PHE A 27 2.04 -2.69 11.53
N SER A 28 2.03 -3.89 12.14
CA SER A 28 1.71 -4.01 13.57
C SER A 28 2.67 -3.25 14.46
N ASN A 29 3.95 -3.23 14.12
CA ASN A 29 4.96 -2.47 14.85
C ASN A 29 4.86 -0.96 14.63
N LEU A 30 4.44 -0.52 13.42
CA LEU A 30 4.34 0.89 13.08
C LEU A 30 3.02 1.53 13.53
N PHE A 31 1.91 0.81 13.41
CA PHE A 31 0.55 1.37 13.50
C PHE A 31 -0.31 0.75 14.60
N GLY A 32 0.23 -0.22 15.36
CA GLY A 32 -0.50 -0.96 16.38
C GLY A 32 -0.88 -2.36 15.94
N GLU A 33 -1.12 -3.22 16.93
CA GLU A 33 -1.35 -4.66 16.70
C GLU A 33 -2.52 -4.91 15.75
N TYR A 34 -2.33 -5.81 14.78
CA TYR A 34 -3.39 -6.28 13.88
C TYR A 34 -4.52 -6.91 14.70
N PRO A 35 -5.75 -6.39 14.65
CA PRO A 35 -6.78 -6.73 15.64
C PRO A 35 -7.60 -7.98 15.32
N TYR A 36 -7.34 -8.65 14.19
CA TYR A 36 -8.11 -9.80 13.74
C TYR A 36 -7.36 -11.12 13.89
N ASP A 37 -8.10 -12.23 14.03
CA ASP A 37 -7.54 -13.57 14.22
C ASP A 37 -6.99 -14.20 12.95
N THR A 38 -7.42 -13.73 11.79
CA THR A 38 -7.08 -14.30 10.48
C THR A 38 -6.72 -13.21 9.47
N TYR A 39 -5.83 -13.54 8.54
CA TYR A 39 -5.53 -12.73 7.36
C TYR A 39 -5.33 -13.64 6.16
N SER A 40 -5.92 -13.30 5.01
CA SER A 40 -5.85 -14.12 3.80
C SER A 40 -5.39 -13.31 2.61
N VAL A 41 -4.46 -13.84 1.83
CA VAL A 41 -4.00 -13.29 0.54
C VAL A 41 -4.36 -14.26 -0.56
N ILE A 42 -5.20 -13.83 -1.49
CA ILE A 42 -5.78 -14.69 -2.53
C ILE A 42 -5.40 -14.17 -3.92
N ALA A 43 -4.79 -15.02 -4.74
CA ALA A 43 -4.62 -14.75 -6.16
C ALA A 43 -5.98 -14.84 -6.85
N SER A 44 -6.38 -13.82 -7.58
CA SER A 44 -7.66 -13.75 -8.29
C SER A 44 -7.48 -13.25 -9.71
N ASP A 45 -8.36 -13.64 -10.60
CA ASP A 45 -8.44 -13.06 -11.95
C ASP A 45 -9.05 -11.66 -11.85
N PHE A 46 -8.18 -10.67 -11.70
CA PHE A 46 -8.54 -9.34 -11.29
C PHE A 46 -7.62 -8.32 -11.99
N TYR A 47 -8.15 -7.34 -12.66
CA TYR A 47 -7.40 -6.45 -13.56
C TYR A 47 -6.97 -5.11 -12.96
N ILE A 48 -7.20 -4.88 -11.67
CA ILE A 48 -6.88 -3.61 -11.01
C ILE A 48 -5.72 -3.69 -10.00
N GLY A 49 -4.96 -4.77 -10.02
CA GLY A 49 -3.81 -4.94 -9.11
C GLY A 49 -4.18 -5.68 -7.84
N GLY A 50 -4.99 -5.09 -6.98
CA GLY A 50 -5.44 -5.67 -5.72
C GLY A 50 -6.81 -5.18 -5.28
N MET A 51 -7.29 -5.72 -4.14
CA MET A 51 -8.52 -5.33 -3.46
C MET A 51 -8.43 -5.69 -1.98
N GLU A 52 -8.74 -4.74 -1.14
CA GLU A 52 -8.38 -4.64 0.27
C GLU A 52 -9.44 -5.11 1.26
N TYR A 53 -10.31 -6.03 0.93
CA TYR A 53 -11.35 -6.47 1.87
C TYR A 53 -10.82 -6.76 3.28
N PRO A 54 -11.57 -6.40 4.35
CA PRO A 54 -11.15 -6.69 5.72
C PRO A 54 -10.82 -8.17 5.92
N THR A 55 -9.63 -8.44 6.42
CA THR A 55 -9.05 -9.78 6.66
C THR A 55 -8.80 -10.66 5.43
N LEU A 56 -9.13 -10.18 4.22
CA LEU A 56 -8.94 -10.91 2.98
C LEU A 56 -8.58 -9.94 1.85
N VAL A 57 -7.38 -10.03 1.30
CA VAL A 57 -6.98 -9.24 0.14
C VAL A 57 -6.92 -10.12 -1.10
N MET A 58 -7.36 -9.57 -2.22
CA MET A 58 -7.22 -10.19 -3.54
C MET A 58 -6.09 -9.52 -4.29
N ILE A 59 -5.26 -10.33 -4.93
CA ILE A 59 -4.12 -9.86 -5.74
C ILE A 59 -4.26 -10.40 -7.16
N ASP A 60 -4.04 -9.56 -8.14
CA ASP A 60 -4.08 -9.97 -9.54
C ASP A 60 -3.13 -11.15 -9.80
N GLN A 61 -3.68 -12.27 -10.26
CA GLN A 61 -2.93 -13.49 -10.51
C GLN A 61 -1.83 -13.30 -11.58
N SER A 62 -1.93 -12.30 -12.45
CA SER A 62 -0.91 -12.00 -13.44
C SER A 62 0.42 -11.56 -12.82
N LEU A 63 0.40 -11.05 -11.59
CA LEU A 63 1.58 -10.66 -10.82
C LEU A 63 2.35 -11.87 -10.24
N TYR A 64 1.72 -13.05 -10.16
CA TYR A 64 2.35 -14.26 -9.60
C TYR A 64 3.32 -14.93 -10.58
N ASN A 65 4.33 -14.19 -10.98
CA ASN A 65 5.37 -14.66 -11.87
C ASN A 65 6.77 -14.19 -11.43
N GLU A 66 7.81 -14.87 -11.88
CA GLU A 66 9.20 -14.62 -11.44
C GLU A 66 9.76 -13.25 -11.88
N LYS A 67 9.17 -12.61 -12.90
CA LYS A 67 9.66 -11.33 -13.42
C LYS A 67 9.14 -10.14 -12.61
N ASP A 68 7.95 -10.29 -12.03
CA ASP A 68 7.21 -9.20 -11.37
C ASP A 68 7.24 -9.33 -9.83
N LYS A 69 8.21 -10.06 -9.26
CA LYS A 69 8.31 -10.27 -7.81
C LYS A 69 8.27 -8.99 -6.99
N PHE A 70 8.98 -7.96 -7.45
CA PHE A 70 8.96 -6.66 -6.77
C PHE A 70 7.54 -6.06 -6.77
N LEU A 71 6.86 -6.11 -7.92
CA LEU A 71 5.49 -5.57 -8.02
C LEU A 71 4.50 -6.42 -7.22
N LEU A 72 4.65 -7.75 -7.23
CA LEU A 72 3.84 -8.64 -6.40
C LEU A 72 4.00 -8.30 -4.91
N GLU A 73 5.22 -8.13 -4.44
CA GLU A 73 5.50 -7.73 -3.05
C GLU A 73 4.93 -6.35 -2.74
N TYR A 74 5.09 -5.41 -3.67
CA TYR A 74 4.57 -4.05 -3.52
C TYR A 74 3.05 -4.05 -3.34
N VAL A 75 2.33 -4.75 -4.22
CA VAL A 75 0.86 -4.82 -4.16
C VAL A 75 0.40 -5.57 -2.90
N ILE A 76 1.03 -6.70 -2.53
CA ILE A 76 0.66 -7.39 -1.28
C ILE A 76 0.88 -6.49 -0.06
N ALA A 77 1.97 -5.75 0.01
CA ALA A 77 2.23 -4.82 1.11
C ALA A 77 1.19 -3.68 1.12
N HIS A 78 0.85 -3.13 -0.05
CA HIS A 78 -0.17 -2.10 -0.22
C HIS A 78 -1.54 -2.59 0.29
N GLU A 79 -2.05 -3.69 -0.24
CA GLU A 79 -3.34 -4.23 0.19
C GLU A 79 -3.34 -4.64 1.68
N THR A 80 -2.18 -5.04 2.22
CA THR A 80 -2.06 -5.34 3.65
C THR A 80 -2.15 -4.07 4.50
N ALA A 81 -1.61 -2.93 4.05
CA ALA A 81 -1.67 -1.68 4.79
C ALA A 81 -3.10 -1.16 4.96
N HIS A 82 -3.99 -1.43 4.01
CA HIS A 82 -5.41 -1.14 4.10
C HIS A 82 -6.12 -1.88 5.26
N GLN A 83 -5.50 -2.88 5.87
CA GLN A 83 -6.04 -3.49 7.08
C GLN A 83 -6.02 -2.51 8.28
N TRP A 84 -5.21 -1.45 8.23
CA TRP A 84 -5.22 -0.31 9.15
C TRP A 84 -5.98 0.87 8.56
N TRP A 85 -5.66 1.29 7.32
CA TRP A 85 -6.24 2.45 6.62
C TRP A 85 -7.38 2.02 5.72
N TYR A 86 -8.54 1.83 6.24
CA TYR A 86 -9.81 1.35 5.71
C TYR A 86 -10.47 0.36 6.69
N SER A 87 -9.84 -0.79 6.99
CA SER A 87 -10.48 -1.84 7.78
C SER A 87 -10.64 -1.46 9.27
N VAL A 88 -9.63 -0.85 9.87
CA VAL A 88 -9.64 -0.36 11.26
C VAL A 88 -10.07 1.09 11.34
N ILE A 89 -9.47 1.94 10.50
CA ILE A 89 -9.79 3.37 10.42
C ILE A 89 -10.48 3.62 9.09
N GLY A 90 -11.82 3.55 9.12
CA GLY A 90 -12.63 3.71 7.91
C GLY A 90 -12.75 5.16 7.46
N ASN A 91 -13.01 5.36 6.19
CA ASN A 91 -13.28 6.63 5.53
C ASN A 91 -14.38 6.46 4.47
N ASP A 92 -14.76 7.54 3.81
CA ASP A 92 -15.57 7.52 2.59
C ASP A 92 -14.65 7.45 1.37
N GLU A 93 -14.36 6.24 0.90
CA GLU A 93 -13.47 5.95 -0.22
C GLU A 93 -13.88 6.63 -1.54
N ILE A 94 -15.15 6.98 -1.68
CA ILE A 94 -15.67 7.66 -2.87
C ILE A 94 -15.42 9.16 -2.79
N SER A 95 -15.72 9.75 -1.63
CA SER A 95 -15.63 11.20 -1.43
C SER A 95 -14.23 11.67 -1.04
N GLU A 96 -13.49 10.84 -0.31
CA GLU A 96 -12.18 11.17 0.26
C GLU A 96 -11.16 10.01 0.08
N PRO A 97 -10.93 9.53 -1.17
CA PRO A 97 -10.06 8.38 -1.43
C PRO A 97 -8.60 8.58 -1.01
N TRP A 98 -8.18 9.83 -0.79
CA TRP A 98 -6.83 10.14 -0.34
C TRP A 98 -6.54 9.69 1.10
N LEU A 99 -7.59 9.53 1.92
CA LEU A 99 -7.41 9.14 3.33
C LEU A 99 -6.91 7.72 3.48
N ASP A 100 -7.42 6.80 2.71
CA ASP A 100 -6.94 5.41 2.72
C ASP A 100 -5.81 5.18 1.73
N GLU A 101 -5.96 5.58 0.49
CA GLU A 101 -5.01 5.27 -0.58
C GLU A 101 -3.65 5.98 -0.41
N ALA A 102 -3.65 7.26 -0.02
CA ALA A 102 -2.39 7.98 0.17
C ALA A 102 -1.63 7.49 1.41
N LEU A 103 -2.35 7.20 2.51
CA LEU A 103 -1.76 6.60 3.71
C LEU A 103 -1.21 5.20 3.42
N THR A 104 -1.98 4.38 2.70
CA THR A 104 -1.58 3.04 2.29
C THR A 104 -0.37 3.05 1.37
N GLU A 105 -0.36 3.94 0.39
CA GLU A 105 0.79 4.09 -0.53
C GLU A 105 2.06 4.53 0.22
N TYR A 106 1.93 5.47 1.16
CA TYR A 106 3.06 5.85 2.00
C TYR A 106 3.49 4.73 2.96
N SER A 107 2.53 3.99 3.51
CA SER A 107 2.82 2.81 4.35
C SER A 107 3.56 1.73 3.57
N THR A 108 3.27 1.58 2.28
CA THR A 108 4.03 0.69 1.39
C THR A 108 5.49 1.13 1.27
N VAL A 109 5.77 2.42 1.17
CA VAL A 109 7.15 2.94 1.23
C VAL A 109 7.80 2.61 2.56
N LEU A 110 7.09 2.78 3.68
CA LEU A 110 7.58 2.44 5.02
C LEU A 110 7.87 0.95 5.17
N TYR A 111 7.04 0.08 4.61
CA TYR A 111 7.30 -1.36 4.57
C TYR A 111 8.66 -1.68 3.91
N PHE A 112 8.92 -1.09 2.75
CA PHE A 112 10.20 -1.29 2.05
C PHE A 112 11.37 -0.66 2.80
N GLU A 113 11.16 0.47 3.47
CA GLU A 113 12.17 1.11 4.33
C GLU A 113 12.53 0.21 5.52
N GLU A 114 11.54 -0.34 6.22
CA GLU A 114 11.75 -1.23 7.37
C GLU A 114 12.39 -2.57 6.97
N LYS A 115 11.94 -3.14 5.86
CA LYS A 115 12.41 -4.46 5.42
C LYS A 115 13.78 -4.43 4.75
N TYR A 116 14.04 -3.42 3.94
CA TYR A 116 15.21 -3.34 3.06
C TYR A 116 16.14 -2.16 3.34
N GLY A 117 15.78 -1.31 4.29
CA GLY A 117 16.56 -0.15 4.71
C GLY A 117 16.17 1.16 4.05
N LYS A 118 16.55 2.26 4.72
CA LYS A 118 16.18 3.65 4.36
C LYS A 118 16.52 4.05 2.92
N GLU A 119 17.55 3.43 2.33
CA GLU A 119 17.91 3.70 0.93
C GLU A 119 16.85 3.22 -0.06
N VAL A 120 16.18 2.10 0.23
CA VAL A 120 15.12 1.57 -0.64
C VAL A 120 13.90 2.46 -0.56
N GLY A 121 13.46 2.84 0.63
CA GLY A 121 12.37 3.82 0.80
C GLY A 121 12.66 5.14 0.07
N SER A 122 13.89 5.68 0.22
CA SER A 122 14.31 6.91 -0.47
C SER A 122 14.30 6.79 -2.00
N LYS A 123 14.60 5.60 -2.56
CA LYS A 123 14.50 5.36 -4.00
C LYS A 123 13.05 5.35 -4.48
N LEU A 124 12.14 4.75 -3.70
CA LEU A 124 10.70 4.78 -4.02
C LEU A 124 10.18 6.22 -4.03
N ILE A 125 10.48 7.01 -3.01
CA ILE A 125 10.12 8.44 -2.95
C ILE A 125 10.65 9.21 -4.17
N LYS A 126 11.92 9.01 -4.54
CA LYS A 126 12.48 9.66 -5.75
C LYS A 126 11.76 9.24 -7.03
N THR A 127 11.34 8.00 -7.13
CA THR A 127 10.56 7.51 -8.28
C THR A 127 9.20 8.21 -8.33
N MET A 128 8.51 8.33 -7.22
CA MET A 128 7.25 9.07 -7.09
C MET A 128 7.40 10.55 -7.46
N GLU A 129 8.47 11.21 -6.99
CA GLU A 129 8.81 12.60 -7.36
C GLU A 129 9.03 12.76 -8.88
N MET A 130 9.69 11.78 -9.52
CA MET A 130 9.89 11.81 -10.98
C MET A 130 8.59 11.60 -11.75
N GLN A 131 7.71 10.72 -11.30
CA GLN A 131 6.41 10.46 -11.92
C GLN A 131 5.51 11.71 -11.90
N THR A 132 5.57 12.49 -10.83
CA THR A 132 4.71 13.66 -10.63
C THR A 132 5.29 14.95 -11.19
N ARG A 133 6.58 15.00 -11.56
CA ARG A 133 7.30 16.23 -11.94
C ARG A 133 6.63 17.02 -13.08
N ASN A 134 6.09 16.33 -14.07
CA ASN A 134 5.47 16.93 -15.26
C ASN A 134 3.92 16.85 -15.21
N HIS A 135 3.38 16.38 -14.12
CA HIS A 135 1.93 16.26 -13.96
C HIS A 135 1.38 17.55 -13.33
N SER A 136 0.34 18.12 -13.94
CA SER A 136 -0.30 19.31 -13.39
C SER A 136 -0.78 19.04 -11.97
N SER A 137 -0.46 19.96 -11.04
CA SER A 137 -0.91 19.83 -9.66
C SER A 137 -2.43 20.00 -9.61
N GLU A 138 -3.15 18.91 -9.49
CA GLU A 138 -4.54 18.93 -9.09
C GLU A 138 -4.66 18.69 -7.58
N ASP A 139 -5.79 19.09 -7.01
CA ASP A 139 -6.10 18.87 -5.61
C ASP A 139 -6.26 17.37 -5.34
N ILE A 140 -5.64 16.86 -4.28
CA ILE A 140 -5.78 15.47 -3.84
C ILE A 140 -7.09 15.23 -3.08
N PHE A 141 -7.78 16.29 -2.63
CA PHE A 141 -9.01 16.23 -1.82
C PHE A 141 -10.30 16.13 -2.65
N LYS A 142 -10.21 15.53 -3.84
CA LYS A 142 -11.35 15.34 -4.74
C LYS A 142 -11.97 13.96 -4.55
N ALA A 143 -13.29 13.88 -4.77
CA ALA A 143 -13.96 12.61 -4.91
C ALA A 143 -13.46 11.83 -6.17
N THR A 144 -13.54 10.51 -6.15
CA THR A 144 -13.08 9.63 -7.23
C THR A 144 -13.62 10.04 -8.60
N THR A 145 -14.87 10.50 -8.67
CA THR A 145 -15.56 10.91 -9.90
C THR A 145 -15.11 12.26 -10.46
N GLN A 146 -14.30 13.02 -9.74
CA GLN A 146 -13.84 14.36 -10.12
C GLN A 146 -12.48 14.37 -10.84
N TYR A 147 -11.81 13.22 -10.91
CA TYR A 147 -10.57 13.07 -11.66
C TYR A 147 -10.86 12.81 -13.14
N LYS A 148 -9.99 13.29 -14.03
CA LYS A 148 -10.19 13.22 -15.50
C LYS A 148 -10.13 11.79 -16.04
N ASN A 149 -9.30 10.97 -15.45
CA ASN A 149 -9.09 9.56 -15.82
C ASN A 149 -8.33 8.83 -14.70
N SER A 150 -8.16 7.52 -14.84
CA SER A 150 -7.46 6.67 -13.87
C SER A 150 -5.99 7.06 -13.63
N ILE A 151 -5.29 7.56 -14.64
CA ILE A 151 -3.90 8.00 -14.49
C ILE A 151 -3.84 9.27 -13.64
N ASP A 152 -4.74 10.21 -13.90
CA ASP A 152 -4.86 11.44 -13.11
C ASP A 152 -5.22 11.13 -11.65
N TYR A 153 -6.16 10.23 -11.43
CA TYR A 153 -6.52 9.72 -10.13
C TYR A 153 -5.30 9.10 -9.40
N SER A 154 -4.63 8.14 -10.02
CA SER A 154 -3.49 7.44 -9.44
C SER A 154 -2.34 8.38 -9.09
N LEU A 155 -1.96 9.29 -10.00
CA LEU A 155 -0.86 10.24 -9.75
C LEU A 155 -1.18 11.25 -8.65
N ASN A 156 -2.43 11.67 -8.49
CA ASN A 156 -2.80 12.63 -7.46
C ASN A 156 -3.07 11.92 -6.10
N VAL A 157 -3.93 10.93 -6.07
CA VAL A 157 -4.35 10.29 -4.81
C VAL A 157 -3.22 9.44 -4.21
N TYR A 158 -2.66 8.52 -4.97
CA TYR A 158 -1.60 7.63 -4.49
C TYR A 158 -0.27 8.36 -4.42
N THR A 159 0.28 8.76 -5.57
CA THR A 159 1.67 9.21 -5.64
C THR A 159 1.90 10.55 -4.94
N LYS A 160 1.11 11.59 -5.24
CA LYS A 160 1.25 12.89 -4.55
C LYS A 160 0.77 12.82 -3.11
N GLY A 161 -0.26 12.02 -2.83
CA GLY A 161 -0.72 11.78 -1.48
C GLY A 161 0.39 11.20 -0.60
N ALA A 162 1.05 10.14 -1.04
CA ALA A 162 2.20 9.56 -0.35
C ALA A 162 3.37 10.57 -0.17
N LEU A 163 3.67 11.37 -1.20
CA LEU A 163 4.66 12.43 -1.09
C LEU A 163 4.29 13.50 -0.06
N ALA A 164 3.00 13.82 0.08
CA ALA A 164 2.54 14.76 1.10
C ALA A 164 2.81 14.22 2.52
N PHE A 165 2.51 12.94 2.79
CA PHE A 165 2.83 12.31 4.07
C PHE A 165 4.34 12.24 4.33
N ASN A 166 5.14 11.96 3.31
CA ASN A 166 6.60 12.03 3.41
C ASN A 166 7.11 13.43 3.80
N GLU A 167 6.52 14.49 3.25
CA GLU A 167 6.85 15.87 3.63
C GLU A 167 6.40 16.21 5.06
N VAL A 168 5.26 15.71 5.51
CA VAL A 168 4.83 15.83 6.91
C VAL A 168 5.85 15.18 7.83
N ARG A 169 6.22 13.90 7.57
CA ARG A 169 7.24 13.18 8.35
C ARG A 169 8.57 13.92 8.41
N LYS A 170 9.05 14.47 7.29
CA LYS A 170 10.28 15.27 7.25
C LYS A 170 10.22 16.53 8.14
N LYS A 171 9.04 17.15 8.22
CA LYS A 171 8.84 18.38 9.01
C LYS A 171 8.73 18.12 10.48
N VAL A 172 8.01 17.06 10.89
CA VAL A 172 7.75 16.77 12.31
C VAL A 172 8.78 15.83 12.93
N GLY A 173 9.51 15.06 12.10
CA GLY A 173 10.45 14.02 12.51
C GLY A 173 9.79 12.69 12.79
N ASP A 174 10.60 11.60 12.81
CA ASP A 174 10.12 10.23 12.98
C ASP A 174 9.38 10.05 14.31
N GLU A 175 9.93 10.58 15.41
CA GLU A 175 9.34 10.47 16.74
C GLU A 175 7.89 10.97 16.76
N VAL A 176 7.65 12.21 16.32
CA VAL A 176 6.31 12.79 16.32
C VAL A 176 5.40 12.12 15.28
N PHE A 177 5.94 11.72 14.12
CA PHE A 177 5.15 11.13 13.06
C PHE A 177 4.58 9.75 13.43
N PHE A 178 5.29 8.95 14.22
CA PHE A 178 4.87 7.61 14.64
C PHE A 178 4.28 7.55 16.06
N GLU A 179 4.28 8.64 16.84
CA GLU A 179 3.65 8.71 18.17
C GLU A 179 2.16 9.10 18.11
N THR A 180 1.63 9.39 16.94
CA THR A 180 0.23 9.77 16.73
C THR A 180 -0.58 8.61 16.24
#